data_913967aa94c0479d258d40d945e2a155
#
_entry.id   913967aa94c0479d258d40d945e2a155
#
_cell.length_a   1.000
_cell.length_b   1.000
_cell.length_c   1.000
_cell.angle_alpha   90.00
_cell.angle_beta   90.00
_cell.angle_gamma   90.00
#
_symmetry.space_group_name_H-M   'P 1'
#
loop_
_entity.id
_entity.type
_entity.pdbx_description
1 polymer ?
#
loop_
_entity_poly.entity_id
_entity_poly.type
_entity_poly.pdbx_seq_one_letter_code
_entity_poly.pdbx_strand_id
1 'polypeptide(L)'
;MEISDSETSVLAENLEILLLISDVGVNHDSAIFIKTKEFTFLNQNDCKVFDRLAEIEEDIDFYSVQFSGATRHPPSFLTSPRRKERLSHEKTIKKLDNVVKGIKELNPKNYLPAAGPAVFPFLDENLSYGKGNIFIHQDYLKEYLEQHNI
;
A
#
# COMPACT_ATOMS: atom_id res chain seq x y z
N MET A 1 -10.95 -5.94 25.13
CA MET A 1 -11.86 -6.26 24.01
C MET A 1 -11.00 -6.93 22.95
N GLU A 2 -11.42 -8.07 22.48
CA GLU A 2 -10.77 -8.77 21.37
C GLU A 2 -11.49 -8.36 20.08
N ILE A 3 -10.73 -8.07 19.04
CA ILE A 3 -11.28 -7.69 17.74
C ILE A 3 -10.92 -8.82 16.78
N SER A 4 -11.96 -9.44 16.23
CA SER A 4 -11.81 -10.56 15.30
C SER A 4 -11.60 -10.09 13.86
N ASP A 5 -11.01 -10.97 13.04
CA ASP A 5 -10.88 -10.74 11.60
C ASP A 5 -12.27 -10.66 10.94
N SER A 6 -12.44 -9.71 10.04
CA SER A 6 -13.69 -9.48 9.27
C SER A 6 -14.95 -9.22 10.12
N GLU A 7 -14.79 -8.94 11.39
CA GLU A 7 -15.92 -8.59 12.27
C GLU A 7 -15.89 -7.11 12.65
N THR A 8 -16.99 -6.42 12.40
CA THR A 8 -17.13 -5.03 12.82
C THR A 8 -17.29 -4.94 14.33
N SER A 9 -16.43 -4.17 14.97
CA SER A 9 -16.46 -3.89 16.39
C SER A 9 -16.84 -2.45 16.66
N VAL A 10 -17.86 -2.23 17.51
CA VAL A 10 -18.26 -0.88 17.95
C VAL A 10 -17.44 -0.48 19.17
N LEU A 11 -16.57 0.50 19.00
CA LEU A 11 -15.70 0.99 20.08
C LEU A 11 -16.35 2.10 20.91
N ALA A 12 -17.21 2.89 20.30
CA ALA A 12 -17.95 3.98 20.91
C ALA A 12 -19.23 4.24 20.11
N GLU A 13 -20.12 5.09 20.62
CA GLU A 13 -21.42 5.40 19.98
C GLU A 13 -21.34 5.76 18.49
N ASN A 14 -20.18 6.29 18.04
CA ASN A 14 -19.97 6.76 16.67
C ASN A 14 -18.64 6.29 16.09
N LEU A 15 -18.12 5.17 16.54
CA LEU A 15 -16.84 4.63 16.10
C LEU A 15 -16.94 3.12 15.96
N GLU A 16 -16.92 2.69 14.71
CA GLU A 16 -16.87 1.28 14.32
C GLU A 16 -15.52 0.99 13.68
N ILE A 17 -14.99 -0.18 13.90
CA ILE A 17 -13.77 -0.67 13.23
C ILE A 17 -13.97 -2.07 12.68
N LEU A 18 -13.27 -2.36 11.59
CA LEU A 18 -13.15 -3.68 11.00
C LEU A 18 -11.67 -3.94 10.75
N LEU A 19 -11.19 -5.13 11.09
CA LEU A 19 -9.85 -5.58 10.74
C LEU A 19 -9.91 -6.61 9.62
N LEU A 20 -9.04 -6.43 8.62
CA LEU A 20 -8.75 -7.44 7.60
C LEU A 20 -7.35 -7.99 7.86
N ILE A 21 -7.26 -9.19 8.39
CA ILE A 21 -5.99 -9.83 8.73
C ILE A 21 -5.43 -10.55 7.50
N SER A 22 -4.15 -10.31 7.23
CA SER A 22 -3.42 -11.00 6.17
C SER A 22 -2.74 -12.25 6.73
N ASP A 23 -3.06 -13.41 6.20
CA ASP A 23 -2.42 -14.69 6.54
C ASP A 23 -1.11 -14.92 5.77
N VAL A 24 -0.60 -13.90 5.08
CA VAL A 24 0.62 -14.01 4.26
C VAL A 24 1.86 -13.78 5.09
N GLY A 25 2.60 -14.87 5.35
CA GLY A 25 3.90 -14.82 6.01
C GLY A 25 3.91 -15.33 7.44
N VAL A 26 5.04 -15.14 8.11
CA VAL A 26 5.26 -15.60 9.49
C VAL A 26 4.62 -14.65 10.51
N ASN A 27 4.52 -13.38 10.16
CA ASN A 27 3.90 -12.35 10.98
C ASN A 27 2.57 -11.97 10.36
N HIS A 28 1.50 -12.11 11.13
CA HIS A 28 0.21 -11.57 10.74
C HIS A 28 0.29 -10.05 10.66
N ASP A 29 -0.33 -9.49 9.62
CA ASP A 29 -0.46 -8.06 9.42
C ASP A 29 -1.93 -7.75 9.19
N SER A 30 -2.36 -6.51 9.39
CA SER A 30 -3.76 -6.16 9.23
C SER A 30 -3.96 -4.80 8.59
N ALA A 31 -4.99 -4.69 7.77
CA ALA A 31 -5.58 -3.42 7.39
C ALA A 31 -6.69 -3.08 8.39
N ILE A 32 -6.86 -1.80 8.68
CA ILE A 32 -7.92 -1.30 9.54
C ILE A 32 -8.88 -0.42 8.75
N PHE A 33 -10.15 -0.76 8.78
CA PHE A 33 -11.23 0.10 8.34
C PHE A 33 -11.87 0.77 9.55
N ILE A 34 -12.08 2.07 9.46
CA ILE A 34 -12.67 2.92 10.51
C ILE A 34 -13.88 3.62 9.93
N LYS A 35 -15.00 3.53 10.61
CA LYS A 35 -16.24 4.23 10.29
C LYS A 35 -16.67 5.12 11.43
N THR A 36 -16.93 6.38 11.11
CA THR A 36 -17.51 7.38 12.02
C THR A 36 -18.81 7.91 11.41
N LYS A 37 -19.47 8.84 12.09
CA LYS A 37 -20.63 9.56 11.50
C LYS A 37 -20.26 10.48 10.35
N GLU A 38 -18.99 10.90 10.27
CA GLU A 38 -18.54 11.95 9.37
C GLU A 38 -17.76 11.40 8.17
N PHE A 39 -17.03 10.28 8.36
CA PHE A 39 -16.20 9.69 7.31
C PHE A 39 -15.93 8.22 7.54
N THR A 40 -15.49 7.58 6.46
CA THR A 40 -14.93 6.23 6.44
C THR A 40 -13.47 6.28 5.99
N PHE A 41 -12.62 5.50 6.64
CA PHE A 41 -11.19 5.45 6.33
C PHE A 41 -10.68 4.00 6.34
N LEU A 42 -10.11 3.57 5.24
CA LEU A 42 -9.36 2.32 5.16
C LEU A 42 -7.85 2.62 5.15
N ASN A 43 -7.16 2.20 6.21
CA ASN A 43 -5.71 2.18 6.23
C ASN A 43 -5.19 0.76 6.02
N GLN A 44 -4.78 0.48 4.81
CA GLN A 44 -4.17 -0.80 4.44
C GLN A 44 -2.66 -0.81 4.68
N ASN A 45 -2.00 0.36 4.61
CA ASN A 45 -0.55 0.52 4.67
C ASN A 45 0.18 -0.49 3.76
N ASP A 46 0.98 -1.41 4.29
CA ASP A 46 1.70 -2.45 3.52
C ASP A 46 1.07 -3.85 3.63
N CYS A 47 -0.05 -3.96 4.32
CA CYS A 47 -0.81 -5.20 4.46
C CYS A 47 -1.31 -5.74 3.10
N LYS A 48 -1.19 -7.05 2.89
CA LYS A 48 -1.48 -7.69 1.61
C LYS A 48 -2.88 -8.29 1.56
N VAL A 49 -3.89 -7.45 1.71
CA VAL A 49 -5.32 -7.85 1.69
C VAL A 49 -6.06 -7.41 0.41
N PHE A 50 -5.37 -7.24 -0.71
CA PHE A 50 -5.97 -6.75 -1.96
C PHE A 50 -7.08 -7.64 -2.52
N ASP A 51 -7.12 -8.90 -2.17
CA ASP A 51 -8.14 -9.88 -2.59
C ASP A 51 -9.36 -9.87 -1.68
N ARG A 52 -9.25 -9.18 -0.54
CA ARG A 52 -10.27 -9.09 0.51
C ARG A 52 -10.95 -7.72 0.56
N LEU A 53 -10.52 -6.77 -0.26
CA LEU A 53 -11.07 -5.40 -0.25
C LEU A 53 -12.57 -5.38 -0.55
N ALA A 54 -13.05 -6.33 -1.35
CA ALA A 54 -14.48 -6.51 -1.64
C ALA A 54 -15.33 -6.93 -0.42
N GLU A 55 -14.71 -7.33 0.71
CA GLU A 55 -15.41 -7.59 1.97
C GLU A 55 -15.91 -6.30 2.64
N ILE A 56 -15.40 -5.13 2.20
CA ILE A 56 -15.83 -3.83 2.69
C ILE A 56 -16.98 -3.34 1.79
N GLU A 57 -18.20 -3.46 2.29
CA GLU A 57 -19.43 -3.07 1.55
C GLU A 57 -19.77 -1.56 1.67
N GLU A 58 -18.96 -0.81 2.40
CA GLU A 58 -19.18 0.61 2.70
C GLU A 58 -18.50 1.52 1.68
N ASP A 59 -19.07 2.69 1.42
CA ASP A 59 -18.42 3.76 0.66
C ASP A 59 -17.16 4.24 1.38
N ILE A 60 -16.07 4.39 0.67
CA ILE A 60 -14.78 4.79 1.23
C ILE A 60 -14.50 6.27 0.96
N ASP A 61 -14.43 7.10 2.01
CA ASP A 61 -14.02 8.48 1.89
C ASP A 61 -12.51 8.62 1.69
N PHE A 62 -11.73 7.84 2.45
CA PHE A 62 -10.26 7.87 2.40
C PHE A 62 -9.69 6.46 2.36
N TYR A 63 -8.84 6.20 1.37
CA TYR A 63 -8.08 4.96 1.25
C TYR A 63 -6.59 5.24 1.31
N SER A 64 -5.88 4.55 2.20
CA SER A 64 -4.43 4.67 2.34
C SER A 64 -3.75 3.32 2.13
N VAL A 65 -2.83 3.26 1.17
CA VAL A 65 -2.00 2.07 0.89
C VAL A 65 -0.59 2.47 0.49
N GLN A 66 0.37 1.65 0.87
CA GLN A 66 1.77 1.83 0.53
C GLN A 66 1.99 1.70 -0.98
N PHE A 67 2.63 2.70 -1.59
CA PHE A 67 2.97 2.70 -3.02
C PHE A 67 4.46 2.46 -3.30
N SER A 68 5.36 2.84 -2.39
CA SER A 68 6.80 2.69 -2.57
C SER A 68 7.33 1.40 -1.96
N GLY A 69 8.41 0.87 -2.50
CA GLY A 69 9.08 -0.29 -1.94
C GLY A 69 9.77 0.01 -0.60
N ALA A 70 9.90 -1.00 0.25
CA ALA A 70 10.57 -0.88 1.54
C ALA A 70 11.40 -2.13 1.89
N THR A 71 11.91 -2.86 0.89
CA THR A 71 12.63 -4.11 1.12
C THR A 71 14.04 -4.09 0.57
N ARG A 72 14.90 -4.95 1.13
CA ARG A 72 16.29 -5.10 0.69
C ARG A 72 16.43 -5.73 -0.71
N HIS A 73 15.45 -6.50 -1.16
CA HIS A 73 15.48 -7.13 -2.48
C HIS A 73 14.79 -6.24 -3.51
N PRO A 74 15.34 -6.03 -4.71
CA PRO A 74 16.63 -6.51 -5.21
C PRO A 74 17.82 -5.58 -4.90
N PRO A 75 17.67 -4.36 -4.32
CA PRO A 75 18.78 -3.41 -4.20
C PRO A 75 20.04 -3.97 -3.51
N SER A 76 19.87 -4.74 -2.44
CA SER A 76 20.97 -5.25 -1.63
C SER A 76 21.56 -6.58 -2.13
N PHE A 77 21.05 -7.16 -3.21
CA PHE A 77 21.53 -8.43 -3.70
C PHE A 77 22.69 -8.27 -4.70
N LEU A 78 23.69 -9.14 -4.57
CA LEU A 78 24.82 -9.22 -5.50
C LEU A 78 24.33 -9.86 -6.81
N THR A 79 24.07 -9.04 -7.81
CA THR A 79 23.65 -9.46 -9.15
C THR A 79 24.11 -8.43 -10.17
N SER A 80 24.04 -8.75 -11.47
CA SER A 80 24.41 -7.78 -12.51
C SER A 80 23.48 -6.57 -12.49
N PRO A 81 23.98 -5.36 -12.82
CA PRO A 81 23.16 -4.13 -12.84
C PRO A 81 21.89 -4.28 -13.68
N ARG A 82 22.00 -4.84 -14.90
CA ARG A 82 20.86 -5.08 -15.79
C ARG A 82 19.79 -5.98 -15.17
N ARG A 83 20.21 -7.04 -14.45
CA ARG A 83 19.26 -7.93 -13.77
C ARG A 83 18.61 -7.22 -12.59
N LYS A 84 19.37 -6.41 -11.85
CA LYS A 84 18.86 -5.62 -10.73
C LYS A 84 17.79 -4.62 -11.21
N GLU A 85 18.09 -3.85 -12.25
CA GLU A 85 17.12 -2.92 -12.85
C GLU A 85 15.82 -3.63 -13.26
N ARG A 86 15.92 -4.75 -13.97
CA ARG A 86 14.74 -5.52 -14.39
C ARG A 86 13.91 -5.98 -13.21
N LEU A 87 14.52 -6.58 -12.20
CA LEU A 87 13.81 -7.07 -11.01
C LEU A 87 13.20 -5.93 -10.19
N SER A 88 13.87 -4.78 -10.11
CA SER A 88 13.35 -3.60 -9.44
C SER A 88 12.14 -3.04 -10.18
N HIS A 89 12.23 -2.94 -11.50
CA HIS A 89 11.12 -2.49 -12.33
C HIS A 89 9.89 -3.41 -12.21
N GLU A 90 10.08 -4.73 -12.37
CA GLU A 90 9.00 -5.72 -12.22
C GLU A 90 8.31 -5.61 -10.87
N LYS A 91 9.09 -5.43 -9.80
CA LYS A 91 8.56 -5.29 -8.44
C LYS A 91 7.82 -3.97 -8.24
N THR A 92 8.34 -2.89 -8.80
CA THR A 92 7.70 -1.56 -8.77
C THR A 92 6.33 -1.61 -9.48
N ILE A 93 6.31 -2.12 -10.71
CA ILE A 93 5.06 -2.21 -11.49
C ILE A 93 4.04 -3.06 -10.75
N LYS A 94 4.42 -4.25 -10.27
CA LYS A 94 3.51 -5.10 -9.49
C LYS A 94 2.91 -4.39 -8.27
N LYS A 95 3.70 -3.55 -7.60
CA LYS A 95 3.20 -2.79 -6.44
C LYS A 95 2.21 -1.70 -6.87
N LEU A 96 2.51 -0.97 -7.93
CA LEU A 96 1.61 0.05 -8.48
C LEU A 96 0.32 -0.55 -9.05
N ASP A 97 0.40 -1.70 -9.72
CA ASP A 97 -0.79 -2.46 -10.17
C ASP A 97 -1.72 -2.80 -9.00
N ASN A 98 -1.16 -3.20 -7.85
CA ASN A 98 -1.94 -3.45 -6.65
C ASN A 98 -2.61 -2.16 -6.12
N VAL A 99 -1.91 -1.02 -6.15
CA VAL A 99 -2.52 0.28 -5.78
C VAL A 99 -3.69 0.60 -6.72
N VAL A 100 -3.48 0.49 -8.03
CA VAL A 100 -4.53 0.69 -9.05
C VAL A 100 -5.71 -0.26 -8.82
N LYS A 101 -5.45 -1.55 -8.55
CA LYS A 101 -6.48 -2.54 -8.23
C LYS A 101 -7.29 -2.09 -7.01
N GLY A 102 -6.62 -1.73 -5.90
CA GLY A 102 -7.30 -1.30 -4.69
C GLY A 102 -8.16 -0.05 -4.89
N ILE A 103 -7.64 0.96 -5.61
CA ILE A 103 -8.41 2.17 -5.91
C ILE A 103 -9.64 1.85 -6.78
N LYS A 104 -9.50 1.01 -7.79
CA LYS A 104 -10.63 0.62 -8.68
C LYS A 104 -11.67 -0.24 -7.96
N GLU A 105 -11.24 -1.12 -7.07
CA GLU A 105 -12.14 -1.98 -6.28
C GLU A 105 -12.97 -1.17 -5.29
N LEU A 106 -12.31 -0.27 -4.55
CA LEU A 106 -12.95 0.51 -3.49
C LEU A 106 -13.60 1.81 -3.99
N ASN A 107 -13.18 2.33 -5.13
CA ASN A 107 -13.59 3.61 -5.68
C ASN A 107 -13.63 4.75 -4.62
N PRO A 108 -12.54 4.96 -3.85
CA PRO A 108 -12.54 5.90 -2.74
C PRO A 108 -12.64 7.35 -3.24
N LYS A 109 -13.26 8.24 -2.44
CA LYS A 109 -13.30 9.67 -2.76
C LYS A 109 -11.91 10.32 -2.76
N ASN A 110 -11.02 9.81 -1.88
CA ASN A 110 -9.66 10.32 -1.75
C ASN A 110 -8.67 9.15 -1.56
N TYR A 111 -7.58 9.17 -2.32
CA TYR A 111 -6.46 8.26 -2.10
C TYR A 111 -5.33 8.98 -1.36
N LEU A 112 -4.84 8.39 -0.28
CA LEU A 112 -3.75 8.88 0.55
C LEU A 112 -2.53 7.97 0.39
N PRO A 113 -1.51 8.35 -0.42
CA PRO A 113 -0.31 7.55 -0.58
C PRO A 113 0.42 7.34 0.75
N ALA A 114 0.51 6.11 1.21
CA ALA A 114 1.22 5.75 2.43
C ALA A 114 2.66 5.30 2.15
N ALA A 115 3.50 5.36 3.17
CA ALA A 115 4.88 4.87 3.19
C ALA A 115 5.67 5.34 1.95
N GLY A 116 5.92 6.63 1.90
CA GLY A 116 6.71 7.29 0.85
C GLY A 116 8.10 6.68 0.68
N PRO A 117 8.86 7.11 -0.33
CA PRO A 117 10.14 6.51 -0.66
C PRO A 117 11.14 6.68 0.47
N ALA A 118 11.93 5.64 0.72
CA ALA A 118 13.11 5.76 1.56
C ALA A 118 14.16 6.62 0.85
N VAL A 119 14.67 7.61 1.56
CA VAL A 119 15.76 8.47 1.09
C VAL A 119 16.94 8.34 2.05
N PHE A 120 18.12 8.15 1.50
CA PHE A 120 19.35 7.96 2.25
C PHE A 120 20.33 9.09 1.95
N PRO A 121 20.13 10.31 2.53
CA PRO A 121 20.87 11.52 2.14
C PRO A 121 22.38 11.45 2.44
N PHE A 122 22.81 10.53 3.30
CA PHE A 122 24.23 10.34 3.65
C PHE A 122 24.88 9.17 2.93
N LEU A 123 24.18 8.52 2.00
CA LEU A 123 24.68 7.38 1.24
C LEU A 123 24.69 7.72 -0.26
N ASP A 124 25.08 6.75 -1.08
CA ASP A 124 25.06 6.88 -2.53
C ASP A 124 23.65 7.24 -3.05
N GLU A 125 23.54 8.26 -3.90
CA GLU A 125 22.30 8.69 -4.50
C GLU A 125 21.54 7.56 -5.23
N ASN A 126 22.27 6.59 -5.77
CA ASN A 126 21.68 5.42 -6.42
C ASN A 126 20.82 4.56 -5.46
N LEU A 127 21.06 4.65 -4.15
CA LEU A 127 20.23 3.96 -3.15
C LEU A 127 18.86 4.63 -2.98
N SER A 128 18.75 5.91 -3.28
CA SER A 128 17.50 6.67 -3.19
C SER A 128 16.82 6.86 -4.55
N TYR A 129 17.58 7.11 -5.62
CA TYR A 129 17.08 7.53 -6.92
C TYR A 129 17.50 6.65 -8.09
N GLY A 130 18.36 5.67 -7.87
CA GLY A 130 18.91 4.82 -8.93
C GLY A 130 17.86 3.86 -9.51
N LYS A 131 17.98 3.58 -10.81
CA LYS A 131 17.09 2.64 -11.53
C LYS A 131 17.12 1.20 -10.96
N GLY A 132 18.16 0.85 -10.22
CA GLY A 132 18.30 -0.46 -9.58
C GLY A 132 17.57 -0.60 -8.25
N ASN A 133 16.81 0.38 -7.81
CA ASN A 133 16.04 0.33 -6.57
C ASN A 133 14.52 0.28 -6.81
N ILE A 134 13.76 0.24 -5.72
CA ILE A 134 12.30 0.15 -5.72
C ILE A 134 11.64 1.31 -4.97
N PHE A 135 12.40 2.34 -4.62
CA PHE A 135 11.95 3.50 -3.85
C PHE A 135 11.42 4.56 -4.80
N ILE A 136 10.18 4.36 -5.26
CA ILE A 136 9.52 5.29 -6.19
C ILE A 136 8.98 6.51 -5.46
N HIS A 137 9.08 7.66 -6.11
CA HIS A 137 8.59 8.94 -5.62
C HIS A 137 7.16 9.22 -6.08
N GLN A 138 6.54 10.20 -5.43
CA GLN A 138 5.13 10.55 -5.65
C GLN A 138 4.84 10.98 -7.10
N ASP A 139 5.78 11.64 -7.77
CA ASP A 139 5.61 12.05 -9.16
C ASP A 139 5.44 10.84 -10.08
N TYR A 140 6.24 9.79 -9.88
CA TYR A 140 6.10 8.54 -10.63
C TYR A 140 4.76 7.85 -10.35
N LEU A 141 4.32 7.84 -9.08
CA LEU A 141 3.00 7.33 -8.71
C LEU A 141 1.89 8.11 -9.44
N LYS A 142 1.95 9.44 -9.41
CA LYS A 142 0.98 10.31 -10.06
C LYS A 142 0.88 10.00 -11.56
N GLU A 143 2.01 10.00 -12.26
CA GLU A 143 2.06 9.66 -13.69
C GLU A 143 1.47 8.27 -13.98
N TYR A 144 1.73 7.30 -13.10
CA TYR A 144 1.21 5.94 -13.24
C TYR A 144 -0.31 5.89 -13.07
N LEU A 145 -0.86 6.60 -12.07
CA LEU A 145 -2.31 6.67 -11.83
C LEU A 145 -3.03 7.37 -13.00
N GLU A 146 -2.47 8.47 -13.50
CA GLU A 146 -3.00 9.21 -14.67
C GLU A 146 -3.09 8.30 -15.92
N GLN A 147 -2.08 7.43 -16.16
CA GLN A 147 -2.11 6.45 -17.26
C GLN A 147 -3.23 5.41 -17.12
N HIS A 148 -3.74 5.20 -15.91
CA HIS A 148 -4.84 4.28 -15.60
C HIS A 148 -6.19 4.97 -15.43
N ASN A 149 -6.27 6.28 -15.76
CA ASN A 149 -7.46 7.14 -15.62
C ASN A 149 -7.96 7.24 -14.17
N ILE A 150 -7.03 7.40 -13.25
CA ILE A 150 -7.26 7.62 -11.81
C ILE A 150 -6.73 9.00 -11.45
#